data_377d95ec6ab0f9bb9a382af6d38e1e55
#
_entry.id   377d95ec6ab0f9bb9a382af6d38e1e55
#
_cell.length_a   1.000
_cell.length_b   1.000
_cell.length_c   1.000
_cell.angle_alpha   90.00
_cell.angle_beta   90.00
_cell.angle_gamma   90.00
#
_symmetry.space_group_name_H-M   'P 1'
#
loop_
_entity.id
_entity.type
_entity.pdbx_description
1 polymer ?
#
loop_
_entity_poly.entity_id
_entity_poly.type
_entity_poly.pdbx_seq_one_letter_code
_entity_poly.pdbx_strand_id
1 'polypeptide(L)'
;MKNIKAIADHYGKEHQTIKAIEELAELIQALAKGDIDNIKEEIADVRVMLEQIEYLYGISDDAITLRMCAKLWRQFERMYGKND
;
A
#
# COMPACT_ATOMS: atom_id res chain seq x y z
N MET A 1 6.22 5.46 11.20
CA MET A 1 7.01 4.55 12.04
C MET A 1 8.48 4.91 12.02
N LYS A 2 9.15 4.68 13.13
CA LYS A 2 10.59 4.90 13.23
C LYS A 2 11.29 4.04 12.20
N ASN A 3 12.38 4.36 11.70
CA ASN A 3 13.23 3.56 10.81
C ASN A 3 12.74 3.35 9.37
N ILE A 4 11.53 3.76 9.04
CA ILE A 4 11.04 3.63 7.65
C ILE A 4 12.00 4.33 6.69
N LYS A 5 12.32 5.58 6.99
CA LYS A 5 13.20 6.39 6.13
C LYS A 5 14.63 5.85 6.09
N ALA A 6 15.13 5.41 7.25
CA ALA A 6 16.49 4.86 7.33
C ALA A 6 16.62 3.60 6.49
N ILE A 7 15.65 2.70 6.55
CA ILE A 7 15.66 1.48 5.76
C ILE A 7 15.53 1.81 4.27
N ALA A 8 14.60 2.70 3.92
CA ALA A 8 14.39 3.12 2.54
C ALA A 8 15.67 3.73 1.95
N ASP A 9 16.33 4.61 2.69
CA ASP A 9 17.58 5.23 2.23
C ASP A 9 18.72 4.22 2.09
N HIS A 10 18.77 3.24 2.98
CA HIS A 10 19.80 2.21 2.93
C HIS A 10 19.75 1.40 1.62
N TYR A 11 18.58 0.95 1.25
CA TYR A 11 18.41 0.11 0.05
C TYR A 11 18.20 0.91 -1.23
N GLY A 12 17.58 2.08 -1.13
CA GLY A 12 17.37 2.96 -2.26
C GLY A 12 16.09 2.68 -3.04
N LYS A 13 15.74 3.65 -3.86
CA LYS A 13 14.47 3.67 -4.58
C LYS A 13 14.25 2.47 -5.49
N GLU A 14 15.28 2.14 -6.27
CA GLU A 14 15.18 1.05 -7.25
C GLU A 14 14.98 -0.29 -6.58
N HIS A 15 15.81 -0.60 -5.57
CA HIS A 15 15.73 -1.85 -4.83
C HIS A 15 14.37 -1.98 -4.12
N GLN A 16 13.93 -0.91 -3.45
CA GLN A 16 12.70 -0.96 -2.67
C GLN A 16 11.45 -0.98 -3.54
N THR A 17 11.51 -0.44 -4.74
CA THR A 17 10.40 -0.57 -5.70
C THR A 17 10.20 -2.04 -6.09
N ILE A 18 11.29 -2.74 -6.38
CA ILE A 18 11.21 -4.18 -6.70
C ILE A 18 10.71 -4.96 -5.51
N LYS A 19 11.20 -4.64 -4.31
CA LYS A 19 10.77 -5.31 -3.09
C LYS A 19 9.28 -5.09 -2.84
N ALA A 20 8.78 -3.89 -3.06
CA ALA A 20 7.36 -3.58 -2.92
C ALA A 20 6.51 -4.43 -3.88
N ILE A 21 6.97 -4.58 -5.12
CA ILE A 21 6.27 -5.41 -6.11
C ILE A 21 6.19 -6.86 -5.62
N GLU A 22 7.29 -7.39 -5.07
CA GLU A 22 7.32 -8.75 -4.53
C GLU A 22 6.32 -8.93 -3.40
N GLU A 23 6.30 -7.97 -2.45
CA GLU A 23 5.39 -8.06 -1.31
C GLU A 23 3.93 -7.93 -1.73
N LEU A 24 3.63 -7.11 -2.73
CA LEU A 24 2.28 -7.02 -3.28
C LEU A 24 1.85 -8.33 -3.93
N ALA A 25 2.76 -8.99 -4.64
CA ALA A 25 2.47 -10.29 -5.25
C ALA A 25 2.20 -11.36 -4.18
N GLU A 26 2.93 -11.34 -3.08
CA GLU A 26 2.71 -12.26 -1.97
C GLU A 26 1.38 -12.02 -1.28
N LEU A 27 0.95 -10.77 -1.17
CA LEU A 27 -0.37 -10.45 -0.62
C LEU A 27 -1.48 -10.99 -1.53
N ILE A 28 -1.31 -10.89 -2.85
CA ILE A 28 -2.27 -11.45 -3.80
C ILE A 28 -2.43 -12.95 -3.55
N GLN A 29 -1.32 -13.68 -3.41
CA GLN A 29 -1.33 -15.12 -3.15
C GLN A 29 -2.00 -15.44 -1.81
N ALA A 30 -1.68 -14.68 -0.78
CA ALA A 30 -2.26 -14.89 0.56
C ALA A 30 -3.78 -14.71 0.53
N LEU A 31 -4.26 -13.69 -0.16
CA LEU A 31 -5.69 -13.44 -0.30
C LEU A 31 -6.38 -14.57 -1.07
N ALA A 32 -5.74 -15.06 -2.11
CA ALA A 32 -6.30 -16.16 -2.91
C ALA A 32 -6.43 -17.45 -2.10
N LYS A 33 -5.48 -17.72 -1.20
CA LYS A 33 -5.50 -18.90 -0.34
C LYS A 33 -6.46 -18.75 0.84
N GLY A 34 -6.69 -17.54 1.31
CA GLY A 34 -7.62 -17.26 2.40
C GLY A 34 -7.11 -17.61 3.80
N ASP A 35 -5.80 -17.81 3.98
CA ASP A 35 -5.19 -18.05 5.29
C ASP A 35 -5.06 -16.73 6.02
N ILE A 36 -5.84 -16.55 7.07
CA ILE A 36 -5.92 -15.28 7.80
C ILE A 36 -4.57 -14.85 8.39
N ASP A 37 -3.84 -15.78 8.99
CA ASP A 37 -2.54 -15.42 9.60
C ASP A 37 -1.54 -14.96 8.54
N ASN A 38 -1.52 -15.64 7.40
CA ASN A 38 -0.67 -15.26 6.29
C ASN A 38 -1.09 -13.91 5.69
N ILE A 39 -2.39 -13.67 5.59
CA ILE A 39 -2.92 -12.37 5.11
C ILE A 39 -2.44 -11.24 6.04
N LYS A 40 -2.49 -11.44 7.36
CA LYS A 40 -2.00 -10.44 8.32
C LYS A 40 -0.53 -10.12 8.09
N GLU A 41 0.30 -11.15 7.91
CA GLU A 41 1.73 -10.96 7.66
C GLU A 41 1.97 -10.16 6.39
N GLU A 42 1.28 -10.53 5.31
CA GLU A 42 1.49 -9.87 4.03
C GLU A 42 0.94 -8.43 4.01
N ILE A 43 -0.15 -8.17 4.71
CA ILE A 43 -0.64 -6.79 4.86
C ILE A 43 0.39 -5.94 5.58
N ALA A 44 0.99 -6.47 6.64
CA ALA A 44 2.03 -5.74 7.39
C ALA A 44 3.23 -5.43 6.48
N ASP A 45 3.70 -6.42 5.73
CA ASP A 45 4.82 -6.24 4.81
C ASP A 45 4.51 -5.19 3.74
N VAL A 46 3.31 -5.26 3.16
CA VAL A 46 2.88 -4.30 2.13
C VAL A 46 2.79 -2.88 2.71
N ARG A 47 2.23 -2.73 3.90
CA ARG A 47 2.11 -1.40 4.52
C ARG A 47 3.47 -0.78 4.79
N VAL A 48 4.41 -1.56 5.28
CA VAL A 48 5.78 -1.10 5.51
C VAL A 48 6.41 -0.66 4.19
N MET A 49 6.24 -1.44 3.14
CA MET A 49 6.79 -1.10 1.83
C MET A 49 6.14 0.13 1.22
N LEU A 50 4.82 0.28 1.36
CA LEU A 50 4.13 1.44 0.80
C LEU A 50 4.60 2.74 1.45
N GLU A 51 4.85 2.75 2.76
CA GLU A 51 5.40 3.94 3.42
C GLU A 51 6.79 4.28 2.90
N GLN A 52 7.62 3.27 2.64
CA GLN A 52 8.93 3.50 2.04
C GLN A 52 8.84 4.05 0.62
N ILE A 53 7.92 3.52 -0.18
CA ILE A 53 7.68 3.99 -1.54
C ILE A 53 7.24 5.45 -1.54
N GLU A 54 6.29 5.80 -0.68
CA GLU A 54 5.83 7.19 -0.56
C GLU A 54 7.01 8.11 -0.25
N TYR A 55 7.83 7.74 0.71
CA TYR A 55 9.00 8.53 1.08
C TYR A 55 9.99 8.65 -0.09
N LEU A 56 10.34 7.52 -0.71
CA LEU A 56 11.35 7.50 -1.77
C LEU A 56 10.91 8.25 -3.03
N TYR A 57 9.62 8.27 -3.31
CA TYR A 57 9.06 8.95 -4.48
C TYR A 57 8.64 10.39 -4.20
N GLY A 58 8.83 10.86 -2.96
CA GLY A 58 8.44 12.21 -2.57
C GLY A 58 6.94 12.43 -2.58
N ILE A 59 6.17 11.39 -2.28
CA ILE A 59 4.71 11.45 -2.24
C ILE A 59 4.29 11.75 -0.80
N SER A 60 3.51 12.82 -0.61
CA SER A 60 3.05 13.17 0.73
C SER A 60 1.87 12.31 1.14
N ASP A 61 1.75 12.09 2.45
CA ASP A 61 0.62 11.37 3.02
C ASP A 61 -0.71 12.07 2.69
N ASP A 62 -0.71 13.40 2.70
CA ASP A 62 -1.89 14.19 2.36
C ASP A 62 -2.36 13.94 0.92
N ALA A 63 -1.43 13.81 -0.01
CA ALA A 63 -1.76 13.54 -1.41
C ALA A 63 -2.49 12.19 -1.55
N ILE A 64 -2.04 11.19 -0.82
CA ILE A 64 -2.68 9.87 -0.82
C ILE A 64 -4.05 9.93 -0.14
N THR A 65 -4.13 10.61 1.01
CA THR A 65 -5.38 10.74 1.75
C THR A 65 -6.46 11.42 0.91
N LEU A 66 -6.12 12.49 0.18
CA LEU A 66 -7.07 13.17 -0.70
C LEU A 66 -7.63 12.23 -1.76
N ARG A 67 -6.77 11.43 -2.37
CA ARG A 67 -7.20 10.48 -3.38
C ARG A 67 -8.06 9.36 -2.80
N MET A 68 -7.71 8.90 -1.61
CA MET A 68 -8.51 7.89 -0.91
C MET A 68 -9.92 8.42 -0.63
N CYS A 69 -10.03 9.65 -0.16
CA CYS A 69 -11.33 10.27 0.10
C CYS A 69 -12.18 10.35 -1.17
N ALA A 70 -11.60 10.75 -2.28
CA ALA A 70 -12.32 10.84 -3.55
C ALA A 70 -12.80 9.46 -4.03
N LYS A 71 -11.94 8.44 -3.87
CA LYS A 71 -12.30 7.07 -4.26
C LYS A 71 -13.39 6.48 -3.37
N LEU A 72 -13.32 6.74 -2.08
CA LEU A 72 -14.35 6.29 -1.13
C LEU A 72 -15.69 6.93 -1.45
N TRP A 73 -15.67 8.24 -1.75
CA TRP A 73 -16.89 8.95 -2.13
C TRP A 73 -17.53 8.34 -3.37
N ARG A 74 -16.73 8.04 -4.38
CA ARG A 74 -17.21 7.42 -5.61
C ARG A 74 -17.82 6.06 -5.37
N GLN A 75 -17.18 5.22 -4.55
CA GLN A 75 -17.71 3.90 -4.20
C GLN A 75 -19.03 4.03 -3.44
N PHE A 76 -19.10 4.99 -2.53
CA PHE A 76 -20.30 5.27 -1.76
C PHE A 76 -21.46 5.65 -2.68
N GLU A 77 -21.20 6.51 -3.67
CA GLU A 77 -22.22 6.89 -4.65
C GLU A 77 -22.71 5.70 -5.46
N ARG A 78 -21.81 4.82 -5.86
CA ARG A 78 -22.17 3.59 -6.58
C ARG A 78 -23.07 2.68 -5.75
N MET A 79 -22.78 2.56 -4.46
CA MET A 79 -23.60 1.75 -3.54
C MET A 79 -25.06 2.22 -3.50
N TYR A 80 -25.27 3.51 -3.65
CA TYR A 80 -26.61 4.08 -3.61
C TYR A 80 -27.21 4.37 -4.97
N GLY A 81 -26.58 3.86 -6.04
CA GLY A 81 -27.08 3.97 -7.40
C GLY A 81 -27.09 5.39 -7.97
N LYS A 82 -26.18 6.22 -7.51
CA LYS A 82 -26.14 7.62 -7.94
C LYS A 82 -25.46 7.83 -9.28
N ASN A 83 -24.55 6.95 -9.64
CA ASN A 83 -23.73 7.11 -10.84
C ASN A 83 -23.81 5.89 -11.74
N ASP A 84 -24.99 5.49 -12.04
CA ASP A 84 -25.19 4.35 -12.95
C ASP A 84 -24.89 4.67 -14.39
#